data_7f337206a35ce708baa39685c5ed0d41
#
_entry.id   7f337206a35ce708baa39685c5ed0d41
#
_cell.length_a   1.000
_cell.length_b   1.000
_cell.length_c   1.000
_cell.angle_alpha   90.00
_cell.angle_beta   90.00
_cell.angle_gamma   90.00
#
_symmetry.space_group_name_H-M   'P 1'
#
loop_
_entity.id
_entity.type
_entity.pdbx_description
1 polymer ?
#
loop_
_entity_poly.entity_id
_entity_poly.type
_entity_poly.pdbx_seq_one_letter_code
_entity_poly.pdbx_strand_id
1 'polypeptide(L)'
;MAKPILQVENLSHQYQDGFSLQVEQFGLYPGRAYALTGPNGSGKSTLLHILGLLTAPHQGRFTWEGRPLSMSDGASVRNYRRQVTLVMQQAYLFRTSVFDNVAYGLRVRGLTDDLTQIRVSHALSKVGLTGYETRHAHRLSGGETQRVALARALVLEPKILILDEPTANIDVDYVPRIESFIAETCMECQITMVVSTHQVDQAYRMADEVLSLRDGHILKAGPTNLFQGVIEASPKGLRVHIEGGFHLYTTASQRGLAHIRISPDDILVSKNLLSSSARNSLKGTISKASVEEDRIRLDLDAGIQLS
;
A
#
# COMPACT_ATOMS: atom_id res chain seq x y z
N MET A 1 -11.72 -20.26 3.52
CA MET A 1 -11.31 -18.86 3.24
C MET A 1 -10.48 -18.35 4.40
N ALA A 2 -9.37 -17.67 4.14
CA ALA A 2 -8.57 -17.05 5.20
C ALA A 2 -9.41 -16.00 5.95
N LYS A 3 -9.20 -15.88 7.27
CA LYS A 3 -9.88 -14.86 8.08
C LYS A 3 -9.08 -13.57 8.04
N PRO A 4 -9.73 -12.39 7.99
CA PRO A 4 -9.02 -11.11 8.06
C PRO A 4 -8.33 -10.96 9.43
N ILE A 5 -7.15 -10.35 9.44
CA ILE A 5 -6.45 -9.96 10.67
C ILE A 5 -7.13 -8.77 11.33
N LEU A 6 -7.63 -7.83 10.53
CA LEU A 6 -8.45 -6.71 10.95
C LEU A 6 -9.68 -6.63 10.04
N GLN A 7 -10.86 -6.54 10.65
CA GLN A 7 -12.12 -6.27 9.96
C GLN A 7 -12.76 -5.03 10.55
N VAL A 8 -13.26 -4.17 9.69
CA VAL A 8 -13.96 -2.93 10.03
C VAL A 8 -15.32 -2.96 9.35
N GLU A 9 -16.38 -2.67 10.09
CA GLU A 9 -17.76 -2.67 9.60
C GLU A 9 -18.50 -1.41 10.04
N ASN A 10 -19.29 -0.83 9.14
CA ASN A 10 -20.12 0.34 9.37
C ASN A 10 -19.35 1.50 10.02
N LEU A 11 -18.14 1.75 9.54
CA LEU A 11 -17.31 2.84 10.01
C LEU A 11 -17.86 4.17 9.51
N SER A 12 -18.05 5.12 10.42
CA SER A 12 -18.30 6.50 10.07
C SER A 12 -17.48 7.45 10.93
N HIS A 13 -16.99 8.52 10.29
CA HIS A 13 -16.30 9.61 10.97
C HIS A 13 -16.61 10.92 10.25
N GLN A 14 -17.01 11.95 10.99
CA GLN A 14 -17.40 13.23 10.44
C GLN A 14 -16.56 14.34 11.05
N TYR A 15 -16.06 15.24 10.23
CA TYR A 15 -15.37 16.45 10.65
C TYR A 15 -16.31 17.65 10.73
N GLN A 16 -15.92 18.67 11.47
CA GLN A 16 -16.73 19.90 11.65
C GLN A 16 -16.92 20.70 10.36
N ASP A 17 -16.01 20.54 9.39
CA ASP A 17 -16.07 21.18 8.06
C ASP A 17 -17.04 20.50 7.09
N GLY A 18 -17.74 19.45 7.54
CA GLY A 18 -18.75 18.73 6.78
C GLY A 18 -18.21 17.49 6.05
N PHE A 19 -16.89 17.24 6.03
CA PHE A 19 -16.35 16.00 5.45
C PHE A 19 -16.81 14.78 6.26
N SER A 20 -17.22 13.72 5.56
CA SER A 20 -17.66 12.46 6.15
C SER A 20 -16.96 11.28 5.51
N LEU A 21 -16.33 10.44 6.32
CA LEU A 21 -15.79 9.14 5.91
C LEU A 21 -16.79 8.05 6.25
N GLN A 22 -17.15 7.22 5.26
CA GLN A 22 -18.08 6.11 5.42
C GLN A 22 -17.51 4.85 4.77
N VAL A 23 -17.32 3.79 5.55
CA VAL A 23 -16.81 2.51 5.09
C VAL A 23 -17.75 1.41 5.57
N GLU A 24 -18.50 0.84 4.64
CA GLU A 24 -19.47 -0.24 4.97
C GLU A 24 -18.75 -1.48 5.48
N GLN A 25 -17.75 -1.95 4.75
CA GLN A 25 -16.94 -3.10 5.12
C GLN A 25 -15.54 -3.00 4.53
N PHE A 26 -14.55 -3.27 5.38
CA PHE A 26 -13.15 -3.32 4.98
C PHE A 26 -12.43 -4.40 5.78
N GLY A 27 -11.65 -5.25 5.10
CA GLY A 27 -10.91 -6.34 5.72
C GLY A 27 -9.46 -6.40 5.25
N LEU A 28 -8.53 -6.48 6.19
CA LEU A 28 -7.10 -6.72 5.93
C LEU A 28 -6.79 -8.20 6.19
N TYR A 29 -6.18 -8.86 5.21
CA TYR A 29 -5.76 -10.26 5.33
C TYR A 29 -4.27 -10.35 5.65
N PRO A 30 -3.86 -11.34 6.47
CA PRO A 30 -2.46 -11.47 6.87
C PRO A 30 -1.49 -11.54 5.69
N GLY A 31 -0.37 -10.82 5.79
CA GLY A 31 0.71 -10.84 4.81
C GLY A 31 0.37 -10.21 3.45
N ARG A 32 -0.78 -9.55 3.30
CA ARG A 32 -1.16 -8.85 2.07
C ARG A 32 -0.83 -7.36 2.14
N ALA A 33 -0.58 -6.79 0.97
CA ALA A 33 -0.35 -5.38 0.79
C ALA A 33 -1.57 -4.70 0.14
N TYR A 34 -2.01 -3.60 0.73
CA TYR A 34 -3.15 -2.78 0.28
C TYR A 34 -2.69 -1.37 -0.01
N ALA A 35 -3.12 -0.79 -1.12
CA ALA A 35 -2.91 0.61 -1.41
C ALA A 35 -4.23 1.38 -1.42
N LEU A 36 -4.23 2.53 -0.75
CA LEU A 36 -5.32 3.51 -0.80
C LEU A 36 -4.93 4.63 -1.76
N THR A 37 -5.68 4.78 -2.84
CA THR A 37 -5.54 5.87 -3.80
C THR A 37 -6.73 6.83 -3.71
N GLY A 38 -6.61 8.00 -4.32
CA GLY A 38 -7.69 8.98 -4.38
C GLY A 38 -7.17 10.41 -4.28
N PRO A 39 -8.00 11.41 -4.61
CA PRO A 39 -7.62 12.82 -4.58
C PRO A 39 -7.26 13.29 -3.16
N ASN A 40 -6.65 14.47 -3.08
CA ASN A 40 -6.41 15.11 -1.78
C ASN A 40 -7.76 15.44 -1.13
N GLY A 41 -7.85 15.24 0.20
CA GLY A 41 -9.11 15.47 0.94
C GLY A 41 -10.11 14.29 0.86
N SER A 42 -9.85 13.21 0.11
CA SER A 42 -10.78 12.08 0.02
C SER A 42 -10.92 11.25 1.31
N GLY A 43 -10.06 11.48 2.32
CA GLY A 43 -10.12 10.79 3.62
C GLY A 43 -9.08 9.68 3.81
N LYS A 44 -8.09 9.54 2.93
CA LYS A 44 -7.03 8.50 3.04
C LYS A 44 -6.35 8.53 4.41
N SER A 45 -5.75 9.67 4.77
CA SER A 45 -5.07 9.82 6.06
C SER A 45 -6.02 9.63 7.24
N THR A 46 -7.27 10.08 7.13
CA THR A 46 -8.31 9.87 8.16
C THR A 46 -8.54 8.37 8.38
N LEU A 47 -8.72 7.60 7.30
CA LEU A 47 -8.90 6.16 7.40
C LEU A 47 -7.66 5.49 8.02
N LEU A 48 -6.45 5.85 7.57
CA LEU A 48 -5.20 5.32 8.13
C LEU A 48 -5.05 5.64 9.62
N HIS A 49 -5.38 6.85 10.05
CA HIS A 49 -5.35 7.25 11.46
C HIS A 49 -6.37 6.46 12.31
N ILE A 50 -7.54 6.19 11.75
CA ILE A 50 -8.55 5.36 12.44
C ILE A 50 -8.08 3.91 12.52
N LEU A 51 -7.52 3.34 11.45
CA LEU A 51 -6.95 2.00 11.47
C LEU A 51 -5.79 1.89 12.46
N GLY A 52 -4.96 2.95 12.60
CA GLY A 52 -3.91 3.05 13.62
C GLY A 52 -4.41 3.37 15.04
N LEU A 53 -5.71 3.55 15.22
CA LEU A 53 -6.33 4.01 16.48
C LEU A 53 -5.76 5.34 17.01
N LEU A 54 -5.27 6.22 16.13
CA LEU A 54 -4.90 7.60 16.49
C LEU A 54 -6.12 8.50 16.56
N THR A 55 -7.12 8.22 15.73
CA THR A 55 -8.42 8.93 15.72
C THR A 55 -9.51 7.93 16.02
N ALA A 56 -10.39 8.28 16.97
CA ALA A 56 -11.58 7.47 17.25
C ALA A 56 -12.65 7.74 16.19
N PRO A 57 -13.25 6.72 15.57
CA PRO A 57 -14.40 6.92 14.71
C PRO A 57 -15.64 7.31 15.53
N HIS A 58 -16.64 7.94 14.89
CA HIS A 58 -17.93 8.20 15.52
C HIS A 58 -18.73 6.91 15.67
N GLN A 59 -18.67 6.03 14.67
CA GLN A 59 -19.29 4.70 14.68
C GLN A 59 -18.39 3.70 13.96
N GLY A 60 -18.61 2.42 14.25
CA GLY A 60 -17.93 1.33 13.57
C GLY A 60 -17.64 0.17 14.52
N ARG A 61 -17.60 -1.02 13.94
CA ARG A 61 -17.19 -2.24 14.63
C ARG A 61 -15.85 -2.68 14.12
N PHE A 62 -14.94 -2.99 15.04
CA PHE A 62 -13.61 -3.49 14.73
C PHE A 62 -13.48 -4.91 15.29
N THR A 63 -12.96 -5.79 14.46
CA THR A 63 -12.62 -7.16 14.84
C THR A 63 -11.12 -7.38 14.56
N TRP A 64 -10.36 -7.69 15.59
CA TRP A 64 -8.94 -7.98 15.53
C TRP A 64 -8.69 -9.47 15.77
N GLU A 65 -8.06 -10.14 14.81
CA GLU A 65 -7.80 -11.60 14.88
C GLU A 65 -9.04 -12.43 15.29
N GLY A 66 -10.19 -12.04 14.74
CA GLY A 66 -11.46 -12.70 14.98
C GLY A 66 -12.13 -12.37 16.33
N ARG A 67 -11.57 -11.41 17.10
CA ARG A 67 -12.15 -10.96 18.38
C ARG A 67 -12.60 -9.50 18.29
N PRO A 68 -13.74 -9.13 18.89
CA PRO A 68 -14.15 -7.73 18.94
C PRO A 68 -13.08 -6.86 19.61
N LEU A 69 -12.71 -5.75 18.96
CA LEU A 69 -11.79 -4.75 19.48
C LEU A 69 -12.60 -3.62 20.12
N SER A 70 -12.66 -3.60 21.45
CA SER A 70 -13.37 -2.55 22.18
C SER A 70 -12.50 -1.31 22.34
N MET A 71 -12.98 -0.18 21.83
CA MET A 71 -12.30 1.11 21.96
C MET A 71 -12.32 1.67 23.38
N SER A 72 -13.26 1.22 24.23
CA SER A 72 -13.36 1.58 25.64
C SER A 72 -12.45 0.74 26.55
N ASP A 73 -11.97 -0.42 26.07
CA ASP A 73 -11.03 -1.25 26.82
C ASP A 73 -9.58 -0.84 26.51
N GLY A 74 -8.99 -0.10 27.43
CA GLY A 74 -7.62 0.36 27.30
C GLY A 74 -6.58 -0.78 27.19
N ALA A 75 -6.85 -1.98 27.70
CA ALA A 75 -5.94 -3.12 27.54
C ALA A 75 -6.00 -3.66 26.11
N SER A 76 -7.19 -3.82 25.55
CA SER A 76 -7.41 -4.22 24.16
C SER A 76 -6.76 -3.24 23.18
N VAL A 77 -6.98 -1.94 23.37
CA VAL A 77 -6.37 -0.87 22.56
C VAL A 77 -4.83 -0.89 22.64
N ARG A 78 -4.26 -1.05 23.85
CA ARG A 78 -2.79 -1.13 24.00
C ARG A 78 -2.21 -2.37 23.30
N ASN A 79 -2.89 -3.52 23.42
CA ASN A 79 -2.46 -4.74 22.75
C ASN A 79 -2.48 -4.58 21.22
N TYR A 80 -3.54 -3.99 20.67
CA TYR A 80 -3.64 -3.68 19.25
C TYR A 80 -2.49 -2.73 18.80
N ARG A 81 -2.31 -1.58 19.47
CA ARG A 81 -1.29 -0.59 19.14
C ARG A 81 0.15 -1.12 19.21
N ARG A 82 0.40 -2.18 19.99
CA ARG A 82 1.71 -2.84 20.02
C ARG A 82 2.00 -3.65 18.75
N GLN A 83 0.97 -4.02 18.02
CA GLN A 83 1.04 -4.89 16.85
C GLN A 83 0.80 -4.12 15.54
N VAL A 84 0.41 -2.86 15.63
CA VAL A 84 0.17 -1.98 14.48
C VAL A 84 1.07 -0.76 14.57
N THR A 85 1.76 -0.44 13.50
CA THR A 85 2.64 0.72 13.44
C THR A 85 2.24 1.61 12.26
N LEU A 86 2.17 2.92 12.51
CA LEU A 86 1.85 3.92 11.50
C LEU A 86 3.05 4.85 11.28
N VAL A 87 3.41 5.05 10.01
CA VAL A 87 4.35 6.07 9.55
C VAL A 87 3.54 7.16 8.86
N MET A 88 3.62 8.36 9.41
CA MET A 88 2.90 9.53 8.89
C MET A 88 3.62 10.13 7.69
N GLN A 89 2.90 10.84 6.82
CA GLN A 89 3.45 11.57 5.67
C GLN A 89 4.59 12.50 6.08
N GLN A 90 4.38 13.29 7.13
CA GLN A 90 5.44 14.07 7.75
C GLN A 90 6.06 13.27 8.90
N ALA A 91 7.28 12.82 8.71
CA ALA A 91 7.99 12.08 9.74
C ALA A 91 8.46 13.01 10.88
N TYR A 92 8.07 12.67 12.09
CA TYR A 92 8.55 13.34 13.30
C TYR A 92 9.52 12.43 14.05
N LEU A 93 10.71 12.96 14.33
CA LEU A 93 11.72 12.29 15.13
C LEU A 93 11.92 13.01 16.46
N PHE A 94 12.28 12.24 17.48
CA PHE A 94 12.70 12.81 18.76
C PHE A 94 14.02 13.58 18.58
N ARG A 95 14.25 14.63 19.38
CA ARG A 95 15.47 15.43 19.37
C ARG A 95 16.63 14.70 20.07
N THR A 96 16.96 13.52 19.57
CA THR A 96 18.01 12.65 20.08
C THR A 96 18.78 12.03 18.92
N SER A 97 19.62 11.02 19.18
CA SER A 97 20.34 10.30 18.12
C SER A 97 19.40 9.52 17.20
N VAL A 98 19.88 9.18 16.01
CA VAL A 98 19.19 8.27 15.07
C VAL A 98 18.98 6.92 15.75
N PHE A 99 20.01 6.41 16.43
CA PHE A 99 19.93 5.15 17.18
C PHE A 99 18.77 5.18 18.18
N ASP A 100 18.69 6.20 19.04
CA ASP A 100 17.65 6.29 20.06
C ASP A 100 16.25 6.42 19.47
N ASN A 101 16.12 7.11 18.32
CA ASN A 101 14.85 7.16 17.61
C ASN A 101 14.37 5.77 17.18
N VAL A 102 15.24 4.96 16.59
CA VAL A 102 14.90 3.62 16.14
C VAL A 102 14.73 2.65 17.30
N ALA A 103 15.62 2.73 18.31
CA ALA A 103 15.62 1.89 19.51
C ALA A 103 14.41 2.12 20.43
N TYR A 104 13.78 3.29 20.36
CA TYR A 104 12.75 3.71 21.32
C TYR A 104 11.66 2.65 21.53
N GLY A 105 11.07 2.17 20.46
CA GLY A 105 9.98 1.18 20.54
C GLY A 105 10.44 -0.19 21.06
N LEU A 106 11.67 -0.60 20.74
CA LEU A 106 12.27 -1.85 21.25
C LEU A 106 12.48 -1.77 22.77
N ARG A 107 13.02 -0.65 23.26
CA ARG A 107 13.23 -0.41 24.71
C ARG A 107 11.89 -0.39 25.45
N VAL A 108 10.87 0.27 24.92
CA VAL A 108 9.50 0.28 25.50
C VAL A 108 8.91 -1.13 25.58
N ARG A 109 9.33 -2.03 24.67
CA ARG A 109 8.93 -3.44 24.68
C ARG A 109 9.80 -4.31 25.59
N GLY A 110 10.83 -3.76 26.23
CA GLY A 110 11.71 -4.45 27.18
C GLY A 110 12.80 -5.29 26.56
N LEU A 111 13.22 -5.03 25.31
CA LEU A 111 14.37 -5.71 24.72
C LEU A 111 15.66 -5.29 25.42
N THR A 112 16.61 -6.26 25.51
CA THR A 112 17.95 -6.02 26.02
C THR A 112 18.75 -5.08 25.12
N ASP A 113 19.77 -4.41 25.66
CA ASP A 113 20.58 -3.46 24.89
C ASP A 113 21.32 -4.14 23.72
N ASP A 114 21.86 -5.34 23.91
CA ASP A 114 22.56 -6.10 22.86
C ASP A 114 21.63 -6.41 21.67
N LEU A 115 20.43 -6.93 21.93
CA LEU A 115 19.45 -7.23 20.89
C LEU A 115 18.96 -5.94 20.21
N THR A 116 18.80 -4.87 20.99
CA THR A 116 18.42 -3.56 20.45
C THR A 116 19.48 -3.02 19.51
N GLN A 117 20.76 -3.12 19.88
CA GLN A 117 21.89 -2.68 19.06
C GLN A 117 21.90 -3.41 17.71
N ILE A 118 21.77 -4.73 17.72
CA ILE A 118 21.77 -5.58 16.52
C ILE A 118 20.60 -5.20 15.60
N ARG A 119 19.37 -5.12 16.15
CA ARG A 119 18.16 -4.80 15.37
C ARG A 119 18.20 -3.41 14.78
N VAL A 120 18.64 -2.42 15.53
CA VAL A 120 18.77 -1.02 15.07
C VAL A 120 19.78 -0.92 13.94
N SER A 121 20.99 -1.47 14.11
CA SER A 121 22.02 -1.43 13.06
C SER A 121 21.55 -2.12 11.79
N HIS A 122 20.87 -3.26 11.90
CA HIS A 122 20.28 -3.96 10.74
C HIS A 122 19.21 -3.09 10.07
N ALA A 123 18.27 -2.50 10.81
CA ALA A 123 17.22 -1.66 10.25
C ALA A 123 17.78 -0.42 9.54
N LEU A 124 18.79 0.23 10.13
CA LEU A 124 19.47 1.39 9.53
C LEU A 124 20.24 1.00 8.26
N SER A 125 20.89 -0.14 8.24
CA SER A 125 21.56 -0.66 7.04
C SER A 125 20.57 -0.88 5.90
N LYS A 126 19.40 -1.45 6.18
CA LYS A 126 18.35 -1.71 5.20
C LYS A 126 17.82 -0.43 4.55
N VAL A 127 17.69 0.66 5.31
CA VAL A 127 17.25 1.96 4.76
C VAL A 127 18.41 2.80 4.20
N GLY A 128 19.62 2.25 4.08
CA GLY A 128 20.81 2.93 3.55
C GLY A 128 21.34 4.05 4.45
N LEU A 129 21.27 3.86 5.77
CA LEU A 129 21.74 4.78 6.79
C LEU A 129 22.79 4.15 7.73
N THR A 130 23.59 3.21 7.21
CA THR A 130 24.72 2.63 7.96
C THR A 130 25.67 3.73 8.41
N GLY A 131 26.07 3.72 9.69
CA GLY A 131 26.97 4.73 10.27
C GLY A 131 26.28 6.03 10.71
N TYR A 132 24.94 6.07 10.67
CA TYR A 132 24.18 7.25 11.13
C TYR A 132 23.76 7.17 12.60
N GLU A 133 24.06 6.09 13.27
CA GLU A 133 23.58 5.75 14.63
C GLU A 133 23.77 6.91 15.62
N THR A 134 24.94 7.56 15.60
CA THR A 134 25.29 8.64 16.53
C THR A 134 24.87 10.04 16.06
N ARG A 135 24.41 10.16 14.80
CA ARG A 135 23.94 11.46 14.30
C ARG A 135 22.68 11.92 15.03
N HIS A 136 22.60 13.22 15.28
CA HIS A 136 21.37 13.81 15.82
C HIS A 136 20.30 13.97 14.75
N ALA A 137 19.06 13.58 15.06
CA ALA A 137 17.93 13.62 14.14
C ALA A 137 17.67 15.00 13.52
N HIS A 138 17.93 16.08 14.25
CA HIS A 138 17.73 17.46 13.74
C HIS A 138 18.72 17.88 12.64
N ARG A 139 19.75 17.06 12.36
CA ARG A 139 20.74 17.30 11.29
C ARG A 139 20.46 16.51 10.02
N LEU A 140 19.35 15.78 10.00
CA LEU A 140 18.96 14.96 8.86
C LEU A 140 18.22 15.78 7.81
N SER A 141 18.42 15.44 6.54
CA SER A 141 17.55 15.91 5.45
C SER A 141 16.14 15.33 5.59
N GLY A 142 15.17 15.87 4.83
CA GLY A 142 13.81 15.35 4.83
C GLY A 142 13.74 13.87 4.45
N GLY A 143 14.45 13.47 3.40
CA GLY A 143 14.52 12.07 2.97
C GLY A 143 15.22 11.13 3.96
N GLU A 144 16.30 11.61 4.65
CA GLU A 144 16.93 10.84 5.73
C GLU A 144 15.99 10.68 6.92
N THR A 145 15.26 11.74 7.28
CA THR A 145 14.25 11.73 8.35
C THR A 145 13.16 10.68 8.06
N GLN A 146 12.67 10.64 6.83
CA GLN A 146 11.67 9.65 6.41
C GLN A 146 12.22 8.23 6.48
N ARG A 147 13.45 8.00 6.05
CA ARG A 147 14.10 6.68 6.13
C ARG A 147 14.34 6.23 7.58
N VAL A 148 14.69 7.14 8.48
CA VAL A 148 14.78 6.83 9.93
C VAL A 148 13.40 6.47 10.50
N ALA A 149 12.34 7.18 10.10
CA ALA A 149 10.98 6.85 10.53
C ALA A 149 10.52 5.47 10.05
N LEU A 150 10.86 5.09 8.80
CA LEU A 150 10.63 3.75 8.28
C LEU A 150 11.41 2.68 9.06
N ALA A 151 12.70 2.90 9.32
CA ALA A 151 13.52 2.00 10.14
C ALA A 151 12.92 1.83 11.56
N ARG A 152 12.49 2.93 12.19
CA ARG A 152 11.82 2.94 13.50
C ARG A 152 10.52 2.13 13.50
N ALA A 153 9.78 2.14 12.41
CA ALA A 153 8.56 1.37 12.26
C ALA A 153 8.82 -0.12 12.03
N LEU A 154 9.71 -0.44 11.10
CA LEU A 154 9.98 -1.81 10.65
C LEU A 154 10.76 -2.63 11.68
N VAL A 155 11.65 -1.98 12.48
CA VAL A 155 12.40 -2.66 13.55
C VAL A 155 11.51 -3.35 14.58
N LEU A 156 10.25 -2.92 14.68
CA LEU A 156 9.25 -3.47 15.61
C LEU A 156 8.57 -4.73 15.08
N GLU A 157 8.77 -5.08 13.80
CA GLU A 157 8.12 -6.20 13.13
C GLU A 157 6.60 -6.24 13.42
N PRO A 158 5.87 -5.17 13.05
CA PRO A 158 4.45 -5.08 13.36
C PRO A 158 3.65 -6.10 12.53
N LYS A 159 2.48 -6.53 13.02
CA LYS A 159 1.56 -7.35 12.21
C LYS A 159 0.90 -6.53 11.10
N ILE A 160 0.64 -5.25 11.36
CA ILE A 160 0.15 -4.31 10.35
C ILE A 160 1.07 -3.09 10.32
N LEU A 161 1.56 -2.76 9.15
CA LEU A 161 2.31 -1.55 8.85
C LEU A 161 1.43 -0.60 8.03
N ILE A 162 1.17 0.57 8.57
CA ILE A 162 0.39 1.61 7.91
C ILE A 162 1.34 2.71 7.47
N LEU A 163 1.31 3.08 6.20
CA LEU A 163 2.18 4.07 5.59
C LEU A 163 1.36 5.18 4.92
N ASP A 164 1.46 6.38 5.42
CA ASP A 164 0.80 7.54 4.81
C ASP A 164 1.80 8.28 3.93
N GLU A 165 1.65 8.16 2.61
CA GLU A 165 2.53 8.73 1.58
C GLU A 165 4.04 8.59 1.89
N PRO A 166 4.57 7.37 2.06
CA PRO A 166 5.90 7.13 2.65
C PRO A 166 7.06 7.67 1.82
N THR A 167 6.84 8.02 0.56
CA THR A 167 7.89 8.50 -0.37
C THR A 167 7.74 9.96 -0.76
N ALA A 168 6.74 10.69 -0.25
CA ALA A 168 6.43 12.06 -0.66
C ALA A 168 7.60 13.06 -0.50
N ASN A 169 8.50 12.81 0.46
CA ASN A 169 9.65 13.68 0.76
C ASN A 169 11.00 13.02 0.41
N ILE A 170 11.00 11.99 -0.42
CA ILE A 170 12.20 11.25 -0.82
C ILE A 170 12.55 11.63 -2.26
N ASP A 171 13.84 11.83 -2.53
CA ASP A 171 14.33 12.10 -3.88
C ASP A 171 13.91 10.96 -4.83
N VAL A 172 13.49 11.33 -6.05
CA VAL A 172 12.93 10.40 -7.05
C VAL A 172 13.85 9.21 -7.30
N ASP A 173 15.15 9.42 -7.32
CA ASP A 173 16.16 8.38 -7.55
C ASP A 173 16.21 7.32 -6.43
N TYR A 174 15.77 7.68 -5.21
CA TYR A 174 15.72 6.77 -4.07
C TYR A 174 14.37 6.07 -3.90
N VAL A 175 13.30 6.58 -4.50
CA VAL A 175 11.94 6.03 -4.34
C VAL A 175 11.88 4.53 -4.66
N PRO A 176 12.41 4.03 -5.81
CA PRO A 176 12.32 2.60 -6.13
C PRO A 176 13.04 1.72 -5.09
N ARG A 177 14.17 2.19 -4.56
CA ARG A 177 14.92 1.46 -3.54
C ARG A 177 14.15 1.34 -2.22
N ILE A 178 13.45 2.41 -1.83
CA ILE A 178 12.64 2.41 -0.62
C ILE A 178 11.39 1.56 -0.80
N GLU A 179 10.74 1.61 -1.96
CA GLU A 179 9.60 0.75 -2.29
C GLU A 179 9.99 -0.73 -2.21
N SER A 180 11.11 -1.13 -2.85
CA SER A 180 11.62 -2.51 -2.78
C SER A 180 11.93 -2.93 -1.35
N PHE A 181 12.59 -2.07 -0.58
CA PHE A 181 12.91 -2.36 0.81
C PHE A 181 11.65 -2.59 1.66
N ILE A 182 10.62 -1.75 1.51
CA ILE A 182 9.35 -1.91 2.23
C ILE A 182 8.69 -3.24 1.83
N ALA A 183 8.58 -3.51 0.51
CA ALA A 183 7.95 -4.72 -0.01
C ALA A 183 8.68 -5.99 0.43
N GLU A 184 10.00 -6.03 0.31
CA GLU A 184 10.84 -7.15 0.75
C GLU A 184 10.67 -7.42 2.25
N THR A 185 10.75 -6.37 3.08
CA THR A 185 10.60 -6.51 4.54
C THR A 185 9.20 -7.01 4.91
N CYS A 186 8.16 -6.48 4.27
CA CYS A 186 6.79 -6.92 4.51
C CYS A 186 6.60 -8.39 4.13
N MET A 187 7.20 -8.83 3.02
CA MET A 187 7.13 -10.21 2.57
C MET A 187 7.94 -11.15 3.50
N GLU A 188 9.19 -10.81 3.83
CA GLU A 188 10.05 -11.61 4.70
C GLU A 188 9.45 -11.81 6.11
N CYS A 189 8.88 -10.73 6.68
CA CYS A 189 8.30 -10.74 8.02
C CYS A 189 6.79 -11.04 8.05
N GLN A 190 6.17 -11.35 6.90
CA GLN A 190 4.73 -11.59 6.77
C GLN A 190 3.88 -10.43 7.33
N ILE A 191 4.35 -9.19 7.13
CA ILE A 191 3.67 -7.98 7.59
C ILE A 191 2.53 -7.65 6.63
N THR A 192 1.33 -7.40 7.16
CA THR A 192 0.22 -6.83 6.40
C THR A 192 0.47 -5.34 6.22
N MET A 193 0.46 -4.84 4.98
CA MET A 193 0.75 -3.44 4.69
C MET A 193 -0.50 -2.70 4.20
N VAL A 194 -0.66 -1.46 4.66
CA VAL A 194 -1.62 -0.50 4.10
C VAL A 194 -0.86 0.78 3.76
N VAL A 195 -0.79 1.14 2.50
CA VAL A 195 -0.09 2.35 2.05
C VAL A 195 -1.06 3.31 1.37
N SER A 196 -1.01 4.60 1.70
CA SER A 196 -1.67 5.64 0.91
C SER A 196 -0.68 6.24 -0.09
N THR A 197 -1.18 6.54 -1.26
CA THR A 197 -0.44 7.31 -2.27
C THR A 197 -1.42 7.97 -3.25
N HIS A 198 -1.04 9.14 -3.75
CA HIS A 198 -1.73 9.78 -4.88
C HIS A 198 -1.18 9.31 -6.25
N GLN A 199 -0.07 8.57 -6.25
CA GLN A 199 0.54 8.03 -7.46
C GLN A 199 0.01 6.62 -7.73
N VAL A 200 -0.85 6.51 -8.74
CA VAL A 200 -1.51 5.23 -9.09
C VAL A 200 -0.49 4.15 -9.43
N ASP A 201 0.58 4.49 -10.17
CA ASP A 201 1.62 3.53 -10.54
C ASP A 201 2.38 2.99 -9.33
N GLN A 202 2.63 3.85 -8.33
CA GLN A 202 3.22 3.44 -7.05
C GLN A 202 2.32 2.45 -6.31
N ALA A 203 1.01 2.74 -6.25
CA ALA A 203 0.04 1.86 -5.60
C ALA A 203 0.10 0.43 -6.17
N TYR A 204 0.16 0.31 -7.50
CA TYR A 204 0.22 -0.99 -8.16
C TYR A 204 1.57 -1.69 -8.03
N ARG A 205 2.68 -0.96 -7.86
CA ARG A 205 3.99 -1.59 -7.58
C ARG A 205 4.08 -2.14 -6.16
N MET A 206 3.39 -1.50 -5.21
CA MET A 206 3.56 -1.78 -3.78
C MET A 206 2.48 -2.68 -3.18
N ALA A 207 1.35 -2.89 -3.86
CA ALA A 207 0.20 -3.54 -3.25
C ALA A 207 -0.42 -4.65 -4.11
N ASP A 208 -0.93 -5.67 -3.43
CA ASP A 208 -1.71 -6.76 -4.03
C ASP A 208 -3.13 -6.32 -4.38
N GLU A 209 -3.66 -5.34 -3.62
CA GLU A 209 -5.01 -4.81 -3.81
C GLU A 209 -4.99 -3.28 -3.71
N VAL A 210 -5.56 -2.62 -4.73
CA VAL A 210 -5.66 -1.16 -4.78
C VAL A 210 -7.11 -0.76 -4.56
N LEU A 211 -7.32 0.14 -3.60
CA LEU A 211 -8.61 0.68 -3.21
C LEU A 211 -8.64 2.17 -3.54
N SER A 212 -9.68 2.65 -4.18
CA SER A 212 -9.88 4.07 -4.42
C SER A 212 -10.78 4.66 -3.34
N LEU A 213 -10.35 5.76 -2.75
CA LEU A 213 -11.16 6.51 -1.79
C LEU A 213 -11.62 7.81 -2.45
N ARG A 214 -12.93 8.01 -2.59
CA ARG A 214 -13.54 9.23 -3.12
C ARG A 214 -14.67 9.67 -2.22
N ASP A 215 -14.72 10.96 -1.91
CA ASP A 215 -15.76 11.59 -1.09
C ASP A 215 -16.09 10.81 0.19
N GLY A 216 -15.03 10.29 0.84
CA GLY A 216 -15.15 9.51 2.05
C GLY A 216 -15.62 8.06 1.89
N HIS A 217 -15.80 7.57 0.66
CA HIS A 217 -16.23 6.19 0.40
C HIS A 217 -15.11 5.37 -0.21
N ILE A 218 -14.96 4.12 0.25
CA ILE A 218 -14.08 3.15 -0.41
C ILE A 218 -14.84 2.60 -1.63
N LEU A 219 -14.34 2.94 -2.79
CA LEU A 219 -14.71 2.28 -4.01
C LEU A 219 -13.68 1.17 -4.20
N LYS A 220 -14.10 -0.09 -4.29
CA LYS A 220 -13.22 -1.10 -4.83
C LYS A 220 -12.83 -0.59 -6.21
N ALA A 221 -11.57 -0.23 -6.38
CA ALA A 221 -11.05 -0.04 -7.72
C ALA A 221 -11.37 -1.36 -8.42
N GLY A 222 -12.31 -1.34 -9.36
CA GLY A 222 -12.52 -2.47 -10.23
C GLY A 222 -11.16 -2.84 -10.81
N PRO A 223 -10.94 -4.07 -11.28
CA PRO A 223 -9.65 -4.48 -11.77
C PRO A 223 -9.19 -3.46 -12.82
N THR A 224 -8.31 -2.54 -12.43
CA THR A 224 -7.72 -1.58 -13.35
C THR A 224 -6.69 -2.33 -14.18
N ASN A 225 -7.17 -3.31 -14.96
CA ASN A 225 -6.37 -4.03 -15.94
C ASN A 225 -5.01 -4.50 -15.39
N LEU A 226 -4.96 -4.92 -14.11
CA LEU A 226 -3.78 -5.46 -13.45
C LEU A 226 -3.87 -6.99 -13.44
N PHE A 227 -2.85 -7.63 -13.98
CA PHE A 227 -2.79 -9.07 -14.12
C PHE A 227 -1.45 -9.58 -13.56
N GLN A 228 -1.49 -10.74 -12.92
CA GLN A 228 -0.27 -11.47 -12.62
C GLN A 228 0.01 -12.45 -13.75
N GLY A 229 1.27 -12.54 -14.16
CA GLY A 229 1.66 -13.42 -15.25
C GLY A 229 3.14 -13.72 -15.28
N VAL A 230 3.54 -14.66 -16.13
CA VAL A 230 4.94 -15.04 -16.33
C VAL A 230 5.41 -14.53 -17.68
N ILE A 231 6.49 -13.76 -17.70
CA ILE A 231 7.12 -13.25 -18.92
C ILE A 231 8.13 -14.27 -19.42
N GLU A 232 7.92 -14.74 -20.64
CA GLU A 232 8.75 -15.72 -21.32
C GLU A 232 9.19 -15.24 -22.71
N ALA A 233 10.27 -15.80 -23.20
CA ALA A 233 10.69 -15.57 -24.58
C ALA A 233 9.77 -16.29 -25.58
N SER A 234 9.40 -15.61 -26.66
CA SER A 234 8.67 -16.18 -27.79
C SER A 234 9.31 -15.77 -29.11
N PRO A 235 9.00 -16.43 -30.23
CA PRO A 235 9.56 -16.07 -31.55
C PRO A 235 9.26 -14.64 -32.00
N LYS A 236 8.21 -14.02 -31.44
CA LYS A 236 7.79 -12.64 -31.76
C LYS A 236 8.21 -11.61 -30.70
N GLY A 237 9.10 -11.98 -29.77
CA GLY A 237 9.52 -11.12 -28.66
C GLY A 237 9.12 -11.69 -27.30
N LEU A 238 9.07 -10.87 -26.27
CA LEU A 238 8.64 -11.33 -24.94
C LEU A 238 7.12 -11.40 -24.88
N ARG A 239 6.62 -12.51 -24.33
CA ARG A 239 5.21 -12.82 -24.17
C ARG A 239 4.90 -13.05 -22.70
N VAL A 240 3.81 -12.49 -22.24
CA VAL A 240 3.27 -12.68 -20.89
C VAL A 240 2.17 -13.73 -20.94
N HIS A 241 2.28 -14.74 -20.12
CA HIS A 241 1.21 -15.67 -19.80
C HIS A 241 0.48 -15.17 -18.55
N ILE A 242 -0.79 -14.83 -18.69
CA ILE A 242 -1.67 -14.39 -17.61
C ILE A 242 -2.51 -15.59 -17.15
N GLU A 243 -2.84 -15.67 -15.87
CA GLU A 243 -3.77 -16.67 -15.35
C GLU A 243 -5.08 -16.67 -16.15
N GLY A 244 -5.58 -17.86 -16.51
CA GLY A 244 -6.73 -18.01 -17.42
C GLY A 244 -6.35 -18.34 -18.86
N GLY A 245 -5.06 -18.55 -19.18
CA GLY A 245 -4.59 -18.99 -20.51
C GLY A 245 -4.42 -17.85 -21.50
N PHE A 246 -4.37 -16.62 -21.04
CA PHE A 246 -4.26 -15.42 -21.85
C PHE A 246 -2.81 -15.06 -22.13
N HIS A 247 -2.55 -14.45 -23.30
CA HIS A 247 -1.20 -14.08 -23.72
C HIS A 247 -1.16 -12.65 -24.25
N LEU A 248 -0.19 -11.87 -23.79
CA LEU A 248 0.08 -10.54 -24.28
C LEU A 248 1.57 -10.39 -24.67
N TYR A 249 1.87 -9.66 -25.72
CA TYR A 249 3.24 -9.28 -26.07
C TYR A 249 3.64 -8.01 -25.34
N THR A 250 4.83 -8.00 -24.77
CA THR A 250 5.37 -6.87 -23.99
C THR A 250 6.73 -6.41 -24.49
N THR A 251 7.07 -5.17 -24.16
CA THR A 251 8.42 -4.60 -24.34
C THR A 251 9.29 -4.71 -23.12
N ALA A 252 8.77 -5.24 -22.01
CA ALA A 252 9.55 -5.42 -20.79
C ALA A 252 10.82 -6.23 -21.08
N SER A 253 11.92 -5.87 -20.46
CA SER A 253 13.21 -6.56 -20.61
C SER A 253 13.40 -7.71 -19.62
N GLN A 254 12.58 -7.78 -18.58
CA GLN A 254 12.64 -8.78 -17.52
C GLN A 254 11.89 -10.04 -17.90
N ARG A 255 12.32 -11.20 -17.35
CA ARG A 255 11.64 -12.50 -17.47
C ARG A 255 11.22 -13.01 -16.10
N GLY A 256 10.24 -13.91 -16.05
CA GLY A 256 9.73 -14.50 -14.82
C GLY A 256 8.40 -13.90 -14.38
N LEU A 257 8.06 -14.11 -13.11
CA LEU A 257 6.82 -13.61 -12.53
C LEU A 257 6.77 -12.08 -12.56
N ALA A 258 5.67 -11.52 -13.02
CA ALA A 258 5.50 -10.08 -13.14
C ALA A 258 4.03 -9.68 -12.94
N HIS A 259 3.83 -8.47 -12.43
CA HIS A 259 2.53 -7.80 -12.48
C HIS A 259 2.46 -6.93 -13.74
N ILE A 260 1.42 -7.14 -14.53
CA ILE A 260 1.19 -6.47 -15.80
C ILE A 260 0.00 -5.55 -15.65
N ARG A 261 0.22 -4.28 -15.95
CA ARG A 261 -0.86 -3.29 -16.03
C ARG A 261 -1.07 -2.89 -17.48
N ILE A 262 -2.33 -2.83 -17.89
CA ILE A 262 -2.75 -2.24 -19.16
C ILE A 262 -3.44 -0.92 -18.81
N SER A 263 -2.85 0.20 -19.21
CA SER A 263 -3.51 1.49 -18.99
C SER A 263 -4.80 1.57 -19.80
N PRO A 264 -5.92 2.02 -19.22
CA PRO A 264 -7.15 2.27 -19.97
C PRO A 264 -6.93 3.21 -21.17
N ASP A 265 -6.03 4.18 -21.03
CA ASP A 265 -5.69 5.13 -22.11
C ASP A 265 -4.93 4.48 -23.29
N ASP A 266 -4.34 3.29 -23.07
CA ASP A 266 -3.66 2.51 -24.11
C ASP A 266 -4.58 1.49 -24.81
N ILE A 267 -5.87 1.44 -24.42
CA ILE A 267 -6.85 0.51 -24.99
C ILE A 267 -7.66 1.22 -26.07
N LEU A 268 -7.51 0.76 -27.32
CA LEU A 268 -8.33 1.21 -28.42
C LEU A 268 -9.51 0.24 -28.62
N VAL A 269 -10.73 0.74 -28.53
CA VAL A 269 -11.96 -0.03 -28.77
C VAL A 269 -12.51 0.28 -30.14
N SER A 270 -12.77 -0.76 -30.94
CA SER A 270 -13.31 -0.61 -32.30
C SER A 270 -14.25 -1.77 -32.65
N LYS A 271 -15.28 -1.49 -33.44
CA LYS A 271 -16.19 -2.52 -33.96
C LYS A 271 -15.52 -3.41 -35.03
N ASN A 272 -14.54 -2.88 -35.75
CA ASN A 272 -13.84 -3.56 -36.82
C ASN A 272 -12.34 -3.67 -36.52
N LEU A 273 -11.67 -4.65 -37.14
CA LEU A 273 -10.23 -4.77 -37.04
C LEU A 273 -9.56 -3.47 -37.54
N LEU A 274 -8.78 -2.85 -36.65
CA LEU A 274 -8.02 -1.66 -36.98
C LEU A 274 -6.63 -2.05 -37.51
N SER A 275 -6.21 -1.40 -38.59
CA SER A 275 -4.79 -1.39 -38.97
C SER A 275 -4.07 -0.38 -38.07
N SER A 276 -3.40 -0.86 -37.04
CA SER A 276 -2.74 -0.03 -36.04
C SER A 276 -1.37 -0.61 -35.68
N SER A 277 -0.54 0.18 -35.03
CA SER A 277 0.73 -0.26 -34.43
C SER A 277 0.55 -1.05 -33.13
N ALA A 278 -0.68 -1.30 -32.70
CA ALA A 278 -0.97 -2.04 -31.47
C ALA A 278 -0.40 -3.47 -31.54
N ARG A 279 0.36 -3.86 -30.51
CA ARG A 279 1.00 -5.19 -30.44
C ARG A 279 0.04 -6.32 -30.14
N ASN A 280 -1.02 -5.99 -29.43
CA ASN A 280 -2.03 -6.93 -28.99
C ASN A 280 -3.38 -6.51 -29.57
N SER A 281 -4.12 -7.47 -30.09
CA SER A 281 -5.50 -7.28 -30.58
C SER A 281 -6.36 -8.39 -29.99
N LEU A 282 -7.38 -8.00 -29.27
CA LEU A 282 -8.27 -8.90 -28.54
C LEU A 282 -9.69 -8.74 -29.06
N LYS A 283 -10.39 -9.85 -29.15
CA LYS A 283 -11.86 -9.82 -29.40
C LYS A 283 -12.55 -9.86 -28.04
N GLY A 284 -13.50 -8.97 -27.82
CA GLY A 284 -14.25 -8.91 -26.58
C GLY A 284 -15.63 -8.32 -26.76
N THR A 285 -16.39 -8.30 -25.69
CA THR A 285 -17.71 -7.70 -25.62
C THR A 285 -17.72 -6.62 -24.53
N ILE A 286 -18.44 -5.53 -24.77
CA ILE A 286 -18.69 -4.53 -23.74
C ILE A 286 -19.74 -5.12 -22.79
N SER A 287 -19.33 -5.39 -21.54
CA SER A 287 -20.20 -5.94 -20.51
C SER A 287 -20.97 -4.87 -19.74
N LYS A 288 -20.37 -3.66 -19.63
CA LYS A 288 -20.98 -2.51 -18.95
C LYS A 288 -20.46 -1.21 -19.54
N ALA A 289 -21.32 -0.19 -19.56
CA ALA A 289 -20.94 1.20 -19.83
C ALA A 289 -21.52 2.09 -18.72
N SER A 290 -20.70 2.94 -18.14
CA SER A 290 -21.11 3.90 -17.10
C SER A 290 -20.50 5.27 -17.38
N VAL A 291 -21.22 6.33 -17.03
CA VAL A 291 -20.73 7.69 -17.15
C VAL A 291 -20.05 8.05 -15.83
N GLU A 292 -18.79 8.45 -15.88
CA GLU A 292 -18.01 8.92 -14.75
C GLU A 292 -17.49 10.34 -15.06
N GLU A 293 -18.08 11.35 -14.43
CA GLU A 293 -17.76 12.76 -14.69
C GLU A 293 -17.86 13.11 -16.18
N ASP A 294 -16.74 13.49 -16.83
CA ASP A 294 -16.66 13.83 -18.26
C ASP A 294 -16.23 12.64 -19.15
N ARG A 295 -16.20 11.42 -18.62
CA ARG A 295 -15.72 10.22 -19.33
C ARG A 295 -16.75 9.11 -19.30
N ILE A 296 -16.70 8.24 -20.29
CA ILE A 296 -17.48 7.00 -20.30
C ILE A 296 -16.53 5.87 -19.95
N ARG A 297 -16.82 5.17 -18.86
CA ARG A 297 -16.13 3.94 -18.49
C ARG A 297 -16.78 2.77 -19.19
N LEU A 298 -15.96 1.95 -19.84
CA LEU A 298 -16.38 0.70 -20.50
C LEU A 298 -15.71 -0.47 -19.78
N ASP A 299 -16.51 -1.41 -19.29
CA ASP A 299 -16.01 -2.70 -18.83
C ASP A 299 -16.10 -3.69 -19.99
N LEU A 300 -14.98 -4.31 -20.35
CA LEU A 300 -14.81 -5.19 -21.50
C LEU A 300 -14.51 -6.62 -21.00
N ASP A 301 -15.18 -7.58 -21.59
CA ASP A 301 -14.82 -8.99 -21.46
C ASP A 301 -14.16 -9.46 -22.75
N ALA A 302 -12.86 -9.71 -22.68
CA ALA A 302 -12.03 -10.20 -23.79
C ALA A 302 -11.34 -11.53 -23.44
N GLY A 303 -11.94 -12.32 -22.52
CA GLY A 303 -11.32 -13.47 -21.86
C GLY A 303 -10.52 -13.04 -20.61
N ILE A 304 -10.28 -11.75 -20.45
CA ILE A 304 -9.87 -11.05 -19.25
C ILE A 304 -10.78 -9.83 -19.09
N GLN A 305 -11.02 -9.43 -17.83
CA GLN A 305 -11.81 -8.24 -17.57
C GLN A 305 -10.91 -7.00 -17.71
N LEU A 306 -11.30 -6.06 -18.58
CA LEU A 306 -10.65 -4.78 -18.82
C LEU A 306 -11.63 -3.65 -18.52
N SER A 307 -11.15 -2.54 -17.97
CA SER A 307 -11.96 -1.35 -17.70
C SER A 307 -11.18 -0.05 -17.88
#